data_4e78e0f010e0b662e837dfaa2ff68773
#
_entry.id   4e78e0f010e0b662e837dfaa2ff68773
#
_cell.length_a   1.000
_cell.length_b   1.000
_cell.length_c   1.000
_cell.angle_alpha   90.00
_cell.angle_beta   90.00
_cell.angle_gamma   90.00
#
_symmetry.space_group_name_H-M   'P 1'
#
loop_
_entity.id
_entity.type
_entity.pdbx_description
1 polymer ?
#
loop_
_entity_poly.entity_id
_entity_poly.type
_entity_poly.pdbx_seq_one_letter_code
_entity_poly.pdbx_strand_id
1 'polypeptide(L)'
;VELFQRCPQVSEYYRHKFRYIFVDEYQDTNHAQYVLVRELSGIDSGEQPDPHMRGAGRVGPSWITVVGDSDQSIYAFRGADIRNIQDFEQDFPNAKTIMLEQNYRSTQTILDAANAVIARNENRKPKKLWTALGEGDKIVGYAADNAQQEAGWIANEIARIHNEEGVAYRDIAIMYRANAQSRSLEEAMINANLPYQLVGGTKFYERREIKDALAYLQAIVNPADNVNVRRILNVPKRGLGVRAEGLVASYADAHGTTFFEAIEHMEQIEGMSTRTTKPLSAFRDMMHELAAFAKGHDTKPSEVVAEVLAKSGILEELQRSEDPQDASRVDNLSQLQSVAAEFEQNTPDATLA
;
A
#
# COMPACT_ATOMS: atom_id res chain seq x y z
N VAL A 1 -17.29 16.29 -13.30
CA VAL A 1 -18.04 15.70 -14.43
C VAL A 1 -19.45 16.26 -14.45
N GLU A 2 -20.27 16.02 -13.43
CA GLU A 2 -21.68 16.42 -13.37
C GLU A 2 -21.90 17.93 -13.64
N LEU A 3 -21.02 18.77 -13.12
CA LEU A 3 -21.06 20.22 -13.38
C LEU A 3 -20.91 20.54 -14.89
N PHE A 4 -20.02 19.87 -15.60
CA PHE A 4 -19.83 20.06 -17.02
C PHE A 4 -21.02 19.56 -17.84
N GLN A 5 -21.63 18.47 -17.44
CA GLN A 5 -22.81 17.90 -18.10
C GLN A 5 -24.08 18.75 -17.89
N ARG A 6 -24.25 19.30 -16.66
CA ARG A 6 -25.42 20.11 -16.33
C ARG A 6 -25.30 21.57 -16.72
N CYS A 7 -24.09 22.09 -16.85
CA CYS A 7 -23.84 23.50 -17.13
C CYS A 7 -22.94 23.67 -18.37
N PRO A 8 -23.50 23.65 -19.59
CA PRO A 8 -22.73 23.76 -20.84
C PRO A 8 -21.80 24.98 -20.91
N GLN A 9 -22.21 26.10 -20.30
CA GLN A 9 -21.40 27.33 -20.25
C GLN A 9 -20.09 27.11 -19.46
N VAL A 10 -20.09 26.25 -18.44
CA VAL A 10 -18.89 25.92 -17.67
C VAL A 10 -17.96 25.05 -18.51
N SER A 11 -18.48 24.03 -19.19
CA SER A 11 -17.69 23.21 -20.13
C SER A 11 -17.05 24.06 -21.20
N GLU A 12 -17.84 24.97 -21.83
CA GLU A 12 -17.37 25.85 -22.86
C GLU A 12 -16.25 26.79 -22.38
N TYR A 13 -16.41 27.34 -21.15
CA TYR A 13 -15.36 28.15 -20.53
C TYR A 13 -14.04 27.39 -20.41
N TYR A 14 -14.08 26.15 -19.91
CA TYR A 14 -12.88 25.34 -19.72
C TYR A 14 -12.29 24.83 -21.04
N ARG A 15 -13.09 24.51 -22.05
CA ARG A 15 -12.64 24.19 -23.41
C ARG A 15 -11.92 25.39 -24.04
N HIS A 16 -12.43 26.59 -23.77
CA HIS A 16 -11.75 27.83 -24.24
C HIS A 16 -10.42 28.03 -23.52
N LYS A 17 -10.35 27.72 -22.22
CA LYS A 17 -9.16 27.85 -21.40
C LYS A 17 -8.11 26.79 -21.71
N PHE A 18 -8.52 25.54 -21.89
CA PHE A 18 -7.66 24.40 -22.16
C PHE A 18 -7.79 23.94 -23.61
N ARG A 19 -7.05 24.61 -24.49
CA ARG A 19 -7.07 24.30 -25.92
C ARG A 19 -6.33 23.02 -26.29
N TYR A 20 -5.36 22.66 -25.50
CA TYR A 20 -4.57 21.43 -25.63
C TYR A 20 -4.60 20.67 -24.31
N ILE A 21 -5.00 19.40 -24.39
CA ILE A 21 -5.10 18.49 -23.25
C ILE A 21 -4.14 17.34 -23.52
N PHE A 22 -3.22 17.12 -22.60
CA PHE A 22 -2.30 15.99 -22.62
C PHE A 22 -2.61 15.09 -21.43
N VAL A 23 -2.76 13.80 -21.71
CA VAL A 23 -2.99 12.80 -20.66
C VAL A 23 -1.92 11.73 -20.80
N ASP A 24 -1.12 11.58 -19.74
CA ASP A 24 -0.11 10.55 -19.64
C ASP A 24 -0.67 9.33 -18.89
N GLU A 25 -0.05 8.16 -19.10
CA GLU A 25 -0.46 6.87 -18.48
C GLU A 25 -1.97 6.60 -18.63
N TYR A 26 -2.50 6.84 -19.84
CA TYR A 26 -3.93 6.82 -20.09
C TYR A 26 -4.60 5.48 -19.80
N GLN A 27 -3.85 4.36 -19.84
CA GLN A 27 -4.32 3.02 -19.47
C GLN A 27 -4.69 2.90 -17.99
N ASP A 28 -4.21 3.81 -17.13
CA ASP A 28 -4.47 3.80 -15.69
C ASP A 28 -5.63 4.72 -15.29
N THR A 29 -6.31 5.33 -16.25
CA THR A 29 -7.46 6.18 -15.99
C THR A 29 -8.69 5.38 -15.59
N ASN A 30 -9.44 5.89 -14.60
CA ASN A 30 -10.75 5.38 -14.26
C ASN A 30 -11.85 6.04 -15.12
N HIS A 31 -13.06 5.49 -15.04
CA HIS A 31 -14.20 5.98 -15.83
C HIS A 31 -14.51 7.48 -15.58
N ALA A 32 -14.40 7.97 -14.35
CA ALA A 32 -14.67 9.38 -14.06
C ALA A 32 -13.63 10.31 -14.69
N GLN A 33 -12.35 9.90 -14.71
CA GLN A 33 -11.27 10.62 -15.40
C GLN A 33 -11.47 10.61 -16.92
N TYR A 34 -11.85 9.46 -17.48
CA TYR A 34 -12.19 9.34 -18.89
C TYR A 34 -13.33 10.30 -19.28
N VAL A 35 -14.45 10.29 -18.54
CA VAL A 35 -15.57 11.19 -18.80
C VAL A 35 -15.17 12.66 -18.65
N LEU A 36 -14.33 13.01 -17.66
CA LEU A 36 -13.81 14.38 -17.51
C LEU A 36 -13.02 14.82 -18.74
N VAL A 37 -12.13 13.97 -19.23
CA VAL A 37 -11.31 14.26 -20.45
C VAL A 37 -12.21 14.43 -21.67
N ARG A 38 -13.21 13.56 -21.83
CA ARG A 38 -14.18 13.60 -22.91
C ARG A 38 -15.01 14.90 -22.88
N GLU A 39 -15.52 15.29 -21.72
CA GLU A 39 -16.26 16.56 -21.56
C GLU A 39 -15.40 17.79 -21.87
N LEU A 40 -14.14 17.77 -21.43
CA LEU A 40 -13.20 18.85 -21.71
C LEU A 40 -12.81 18.90 -23.20
N SER A 41 -12.74 17.76 -23.88
CA SER A 41 -12.40 17.71 -25.30
C SER A 41 -13.52 18.24 -26.21
N GLY A 42 -14.79 18.09 -25.81
CA GLY A 42 -15.93 18.58 -26.56
C GLY A 42 -16.27 17.79 -27.81
N ILE A 43 -15.85 16.55 -27.91
CA ILE A 43 -15.97 15.70 -29.11
C ILE A 43 -17.42 15.36 -29.48
N ASP A 44 -18.32 15.35 -28.52
CA ASP A 44 -19.75 15.10 -28.79
C ASP A 44 -20.41 16.19 -29.67
N SER A 45 -19.71 17.28 -29.94
CA SER A 45 -20.22 18.35 -30.84
C SER A 45 -20.07 18.03 -32.32
N GLY A 46 -19.35 16.97 -32.71
CA GLY A 46 -19.11 16.58 -34.09
C GLY A 46 -18.22 17.56 -34.87
N GLU A 47 -17.70 18.59 -34.22
CA GLU A 47 -16.81 19.59 -34.84
C GLU A 47 -15.34 19.21 -34.61
N GLN A 48 -14.51 19.33 -35.64
CA GLN A 48 -13.06 19.15 -35.49
C GLN A 48 -12.40 20.45 -35.02
N PRO A 49 -11.33 20.37 -34.23
CA PRO A 49 -10.52 21.53 -33.91
C PRO A 49 -9.89 22.11 -35.17
N ASP A 50 -10.19 23.35 -35.47
CA ASP A 50 -9.54 24.05 -36.59
C ASP A 50 -8.27 24.75 -36.09
N PRO A 51 -7.07 24.37 -36.58
CA PRO A 51 -5.80 24.99 -36.17
C PRO A 51 -5.70 26.45 -36.59
N HIS A 52 -6.54 26.92 -37.51
CA HIS A 52 -6.50 28.29 -38.07
C HIS A 52 -7.57 29.22 -37.48
N MET A 53 -8.51 28.72 -36.68
CA MET A 53 -9.48 29.58 -36.01
C MET A 53 -8.84 30.47 -34.93
N ARG A 54 -8.28 31.57 -35.38
CA ARG A 54 -7.91 32.71 -34.53
C ARG A 54 -9.04 33.72 -34.52
N GLY A 55 -9.80 33.71 -33.44
CA GLY A 55 -10.73 34.82 -33.12
C GLY A 55 -12.11 34.72 -33.73
N ALA A 56 -13.04 34.90 -32.88
CA ALA A 56 -14.45 35.18 -32.99
C ALA A 56 -15.39 34.03 -32.60
N GLY A 57 -15.71 33.98 -31.32
CA GLY A 57 -17.06 33.63 -30.86
C GLY A 57 -17.50 32.17 -30.85
N ARG A 58 -16.86 31.25 -31.52
CA ARG A 58 -17.13 29.80 -31.42
C ARG A 58 -15.95 29.04 -30.85
N VAL A 59 -16.18 28.36 -29.74
CA VAL A 59 -15.19 27.50 -29.12
C VAL A 59 -15.37 26.11 -29.70
N GLY A 60 -14.54 25.77 -30.67
CA GLY A 60 -14.41 24.39 -31.16
C GLY A 60 -13.84 23.45 -30.08
N PRO A 61 -13.88 22.13 -30.31
CA PRO A 61 -13.33 21.13 -29.39
C PRO A 61 -11.84 21.39 -29.12
N SER A 62 -11.40 20.99 -27.93
CA SER A 62 -9.99 21.04 -27.55
C SER A 62 -9.19 19.93 -28.25
N TRP A 63 -7.92 20.20 -28.55
CA TRP A 63 -7.01 19.14 -28.98
C TRP A 63 -6.69 18.20 -27.82
N ILE A 64 -6.82 16.91 -28.05
CA ILE A 64 -6.46 15.89 -27.07
C ILE A 64 -5.31 15.03 -27.58
N THR A 65 -4.34 14.80 -26.74
CA THR A 65 -3.25 13.86 -26.96
C THR A 65 -3.14 12.96 -25.74
N VAL A 66 -3.24 11.67 -25.93
CA VAL A 66 -3.06 10.69 -24.88
C VAL A 66 -1.82 9.87 -25.14
N VAL A 67 -1.07 9.55 -24.09
CA VAL A 67 0.08 8.66 -24.13
C VAL A 67 -0.18 7.56 -23.12
N GLY A 68 0.11 6.32 -23.49
CA GLY A 68 -0.08 5.18 -22.61
C GLY A 68 0.35 3.87 -23.24
N ASP A 69 0.39 2.86 -22.44
CA ASP A 69 0.75 1.51 -22.81
C ASP A 69 -0.27 0.52 -22.24
N SER A 70 -1.13 -0.04 -23.09
CA SER A 70 -2.14 -1.03 -22.68
C SER A 70 -1.54 -2.27 -22.02
N ASP A 71 -0.27 -2.59 -22.34
CA ASP A 71 0.43 -3.72 -21.75
C ASP A 71 0.92 -3.44 -20.31
N GLN A 72 0.87 -2.18 -19.87
CA GLN A 72 1.25 -1.74 -18.52
C GLN A 72 0.05 -1.39 -17.62
N SER A 73 -1.18 -1.72 -18.02
CA SER A 73 -2.38 -1.49 -17.21
C SER A 73 -2.42 -2.44 -16.02
N ILE A 74 -1.89 -1.99 -14.87
CA ILE A 74 -1.77 -2.78 -13.63
C ILE A 74 -2.61 -2.22 -12.47
N TYR A 75 -3.38 -1.14 -12.68
CA TYR A 75 -4.16 -0.45 -11.64
C TYR A 75 -5.66 -0.72 -11.67
N ALA A 76 -6.10 -1.85 -12.25
CA ALA A 76 -7.51 -2.24 -12.26
C ALA A 76 -8.11 -2.31 -10.82
N PHE A 77 -7.34 -2.76 -9.83
CA PHE A 77 -7.74 -2.78 -8.41
C PHE A 77 -7.94 -1.38 -7.79
N ARG A 78 -7.48 -0.32 -8.46
CA ARG A 78 -7.74 1.10 -8.10
C ARG A 78 -8.81 1.74 -8.96
N GLY A 79 -9.53 0.94 -9.77
CA GLY A 79 -10.61 1.39 -10.62
C GLY A 79 -10.17 1.87 -12.01
N ALA A 80 -8.92 1.62 -12.42
CA ALA A 80 -8.50 1.84 -13.80
C ALA A 80 -9.27 0.92 -14.76
N ASP A 81 -9.64 1.45 -15.92
CA ASP A 81 -10.36 0.70 -16.94
C ASP A 81 -9.56 0.71 -18.24
N ILE A 82 -9.00 -0.45 -18.57
CA ILE A 82 -8.17 -0.63 -19.78
C ILE A 82 -8.94 -0.32 -21.06
N ARG A 83 -10.27 -0.40 -21.06
CA ARG A 83 -11.10 -0.06 -22.22
C ARG A 83 -10.91 1.39 -22.65
N ASN A 84 -10.61 2.29 -21.72
CA ASN A 84 -10.38 3.70 -22.05
C ASN A 84 -9.29 3.88 -23.09
N ILE A 85 -8.21 3.10 -23.07
CA ILE A 85 -7.14 3.16 -24.08
C ILE A 85 -7.40 2.24 -25.27
N GLN A 86 -8.04 1.08 -25.06
CA GLN A 86 -8.33 0.14 -26.13
C GLN A 86 -9.38 0.69 -27.10
N ASP A 87 -10.43 1.31 -26.58
CA ASP A 87 -11.55 1.83 -27.36
C ASP A 87 -11.33 3.30 -27.79
N PHE A 88 -10.18 3.90 -27.48
CA PHE A 88 -9.88 5.30 -27.75
C PHE A 88 -10.16 5.73 -29.20
N GLU A 89 -9.81 4.89 -30.17
CA GLU A 89 -10.06 5.18 -31.59
C GLU A 89 -11.55 5.11 -31.97
N GLN A 90 -12.36 4.36 -31.21
CA GLN A 90 -13.83 4.33 -31.40
C GLN A 90 -14.46 5.59 -30.83
N ASP A 91 -13.97 6.03 -29.67
CA ASP A 91 -14.44 7.25 -29.02
C ASP A 91 -13.97 8.51 -29.73
N PHE A 92 -12.81 8.44 -30.37
CA PHE A 92 -12.14 9.54 -31.09
C PHE A 92 -11.79 9.13 -32.52
N PRO A 93 -12.76 9.04 -33.43
CA PRO A 93 -12.57 8.46 -34.79
C PRO A 93 -11.53 9.18 -35.65
N ASN A 94 -11.22 10.44 -35.32
CA ASN A 94 -10.23 11.22 -36.03
C ASN A 94 -8.83 11.17 -35.38
N ALA A 95 -8.65 10.38 -34.33
CA ALA A 95 -7.38 10.24 -33.66
C ALA A 95 -6.35 9.56 -34.57
N LYS A 96 -5.12 10.07 -34.53
CA LYS A 96 -3.97 9.46 -35.18
C LYS A 96 -3.16 8.69 -34.15
N THR A 97 -3.12 7.37 -34.27
CA THR A 97 -2.29 6.52 -33.41
C THR A 97 -0.86 6.44 -33.97
N ILE A 98 0.10 6.66 -33.09
CA ILE A 98 1.53 6.53 -33.38
C ILE A 98 2.11 5.52 -32.40
N MET A 99 2.71 4.43 -32.92
CA MET A 99 3.35 3.41 -32.10
C MET A 99 4.79 3.82 -31.80
N LEU A 100 5.14 3.83 -30.50
CA LEU A 100 6.50 4.12 -30.02
C LEU A 100 7.16 2.78 -29.64
N GLU A 101 7.80 2.13 -30.60
CA GLU A 101 8.36 0.78 -30.42
C GLU A 101 9.84 0.78 -30.04
N GLN A 102 10.56 1.88 -30.30
CA GLN A 102 11.95 1.99 -29.90
C GLN A 102 12.06 2.28 -28.39
N ASN A 103 12.75 1.39 -27.69
CA ASN A 103 13.05 1.53 -26.26
C ASN A 103 14.48 2.09 -26.08
N TYR A 104 14.64 3.00 -25.12
CA TYR A 104 15.91 3.65 -24.81
C TYR A 104 16.42 3.33 -23.42
N ARG A 105 15.70 2.49 -22.67
CA ARG A 105 16.00 2.13 -21.27
C ARG A 105 16.73 0.80 -21.16
N SER A 106 16.22 -0.22 -21.85
CA SER A 106 16.60 -1.62 -21.66
C SER A 106 17.37 -2.17 -22.85
N THR A 107 18.23 -3.15 -22.59
CA THR A 107 18.91 -3.97 -23.61
C THR A 107 17.96 -4.94 -24.29
N GLN A 108 18.34 -5.49 -25.44
CA GLN A 108 17.46 -6.33 -26.25
C GLN A 108 17.05 -7.63 -25.54
N THR A 109 17.95 -8.26 -24.79
CA THR A 109 17.64 -9.47 -24.01
C THR A 109 16.46 -9.26 -23.05
N ILE A 110 16.40 -8.10 -22.36
CA ILE A 110 15.28 -7.75 -21.47
C ILE A 110 14.00 -7.56 -22.29
N LEU A 111 14.10 -6.84 -23.42
CA LEU A 111 12.94 -6.58 -24.28
C LEU A 111 12.39 -7.85 -24.93
N ASP A 112 13.25 -8.77 -25.32
CA ASP A 112 12.82 -10.05 -25.89
C ASP A 112 12.06 -10.90 -24.88
N ALA A 113 12.51 -10.94 -23.63
CA ALA A 113 11.79 -11.59 -22.55
C ALA A 113 10.44 -10.93 -22.29
N ALA A 114 10.41 -9.60 -22.20
CA ALA A 114 9.17 -8.83 -22.01
C ALA A 114 8.19 -9.03 -23.18
N ASN A 115 8.67 -8.97 -24.43
CA ASN A 115 7.86 -9.22 -25.61
C ASN A 115 7.28 -10.65 -25.61
N ALA A 116 8.06 -11.65 -25.18
CA ALA A 116 7.62 -13.04 -25.13
C ALA A 116 6.53 -13.27 -24.06
N VAL A 117 6.64 -12.62 -22.90
CA VAL A 117 5.64 -12.68 -21.83
C VAL A 117 4.35 -12.02 -22.28
N ILE A 118 4.42 -10.77 -22.76
CA ILE A 118 3.24 -9.99 -23.09
C ILE A 118 2.52 -10.48 -24.35
N ALA A 119 3.20 -11.18 -25.23
CA ALA A 119 2.60 -11.77 -26.43
C ALA A 119 1.52 -12.81 -26.10
N ARG A 120 1.45 -13.31 -24.86
CA ARG A 120 0.43 -14.26 -24.39
C ARG A 120 -0.88 -13.58 -23.96
N ASN A 121 -0.88 -12.27 -23.82
CA ASN A 121 -2.10 -11.52 -23.50
C ASN A 121 -2.98 -11.42 -24.74
N GLU A 122 -4.26 -11.71 -24.55
CA GLU A 122 -5.28 -11.56 -25.58
C GLU A 122 -5.72 -10.07 -25.70
N ASN A 123 -6.35 -9.71 -26.82
CA ASN A 123 -6.98 -8.41 -27.05
C ASN A 123 -6.04 -7.19 -26.91
N ARG A 124 -4.77 -7.32 -27.31
CA ARG A 124 -3.80 -6.23 -27.33
C ARG A 124 -3.53 -5.71 -28.75
N LYS A 125 -3.16 -4.42 -28.88
CA LYS A 125 -2.58 -3.90 -30.12
C LYS A 125 -1.17 -4.48 -30.29
N PRO A 126 -0.86 -5.21 -31.37
CA PRO A 126 0.46 -5.78 -31.56
C PRO A 126 1.53 -4.69 -31.61
N LYS A 127 2.54 -4.80 -30.79
CA LYS A 127 3.76 -4.00 -30.83
C LYS A 127 4.94 -4.89 -30.44
N LYS A 128 6.12 -4.55 -30.93
CA LYS A 128 7.35 -5.25 -30.60
C LYS A 128 8.42 -4.22 -30.22
N LEU A 129 8.75 -4.19 -28.93
CA LEU A 129 9.80 -3.30 -28.45
C LEU A 129 11.17 -3.77 -28.95
N TRP A 130 11.97 -2.81 -29.39
CA TRP A 130 13.35 -3.00 -29.86
C TRP A 130 14.23 -1.87 -29.35
N THR A 131 15.55 -2.08 -29.30
CA THR A 131 16.50 -1.09 -28.84
C THR A 131 17.77 -1.05 -29.70
N ALA A 132 18.45 0.08 -29.69
CA ALA A 132 19.78 0.22 -30.28
C ALA A 132 20.93 -0.01 -29.27
N LEU A 133 20.62 -0.36 -27.99
CA LEU A 133 21.60 -0.57 -26.93
C LEU A 133 22.31 -1.94 -27.01
N GLY A 134 21.96 -2.80 -27.96
CA GLY A 134 22.52 -4.14 -28.08
C GLY A 134 21.87 -5.17 -27.15
N GLU A 135 22.45 -6.35 -27.10
CA GLU A 135 21.92 -7.53 -26.40
C GLU A 135 21.92 -7.36 -24.89
N GLY A 136 23.01 -6.89 -24.31
CA GLY A 136 23.20 -6.80 -22.84
C GLY A 136 23.42 -8.17 -22.19
N ASP A 137 23.34 -8.20 -20.86
CA ASP A 137 23.56 -9.37 -20.05
C ASP A 137 22.39 -10.36 -20.12
N LYS A 138 22.67 -11.63 -19.83
CA LYS A 138 21.66 -12.67 -19.75
C LYS A 138 20.83 -12.51 -18.48
N ILE A 139 19.52 -12.82 -18.60
CA ILE A 139 18.63 -12.90 -17.45
C ILE A 139 18.98 -14.15 -16.63
N VAL A 140 19.18 -13.98 -15.33
CA VAL A 140 19.43 -15.07 -14.38
C VAL A 140 18.12 -15.42 -13.69
N GLY A 141 17.80 -16.72 -13.68
CA GLY A 141 16.66 -17.26 -12.94
C GLY A 141 17.16 -18.03 -11.71
N TYR A 142 16.47 -17.85 -10.59
CA TYR A 142 16.70 -18.59 -9.35
C TYR A 142 15.37 -19.10 -8.80
N ALA A 143 15.33 -20.38 -8.41
CA ALA A 143 14.18 -20.99 -7.76
C ALA A 143 14.57 -21.37 -6.32
N ALA A 144 13.86 -20.80 -5.36
CA ALA A 144 14.06 -21.06 -3.93
C ALA A 144 12.95 -21.96 -3.40
N ASP A 145 13.22 -22.68 -2.31
CA ASP A 145 12.21 -23.50 -1.61
C ASP A 145 11.26 -22.65 -0.76
N ASN A 146 11.71 -21.48 -0.33
CA ASN A 146 10.93 -20.56 0.52
C ASN A 146 11.40 -19.10 0.36
N ALA A 147 10.63 -18.18 0.93
CA ALA A 147 10.88 -16.74 0.83
C ALA A 147 12.19 -16.31 1.51
N GLN A 148 12.63 -17.01 2.56
CA GLN A 148 13.90 -16.69 3.24
C GLN A 148 15.11 -17.05 2.38
N GLN A 149 15.08 -18.20 1.71
CA GLN A 149 16.14 -18.60 0.78
C GLN A 149 16.18 -17.66 -0.43
N GLU A 150 15.02 -17.28 -0.99
CA GLU A 150 14.93 -16.27 -2.05
C GLU A 150 15.58 -14.95 -1.63
N ALA A 151 15.17 -14.41 -0.49
CA ALA A 151 15.67 -13.15 0.03
C ALA A 151 17.17 -13.20 0.36
N GLY A 152 17.65 -14.30 0.92
CA GLY A 152 19.06 -14.54 1.17
C GLY A 152 19.89 -14.58 -0.10
N TRP A 153 19.41 -15.26 -1.14
CA TRP A 153 20.08 -15.29 -2.43
C TRP A 153 20.13 -13.89 -3.06
N ILE A 154 19.03 -13.13 -3.02
CA ILE A 154 18.98 -11.74 -3.52
C ILE A 154 20.01 -10.87 -2.79
N ALA A 155 20.08 -10.94 -1.45
CA ALA A 155 21.03 -10.16 -0.69
C ALA A 155 22.49 -10.50 -1.06
N ASN A 156 22.81 -11.78 -1.22
CA ASN A 156 24.13 -12.23 -1.64
C ASN A 156 24.47 -11.75 -3.05
N GLU A 157 23.52 -11.83 -3.99
CA GLU A 157 23.72 -11.38 -5.35
C GLU A 157 23.92 -9.87 -5.45
N ILE A 158 23.17 -9.09 -4.67
CA ILE A 158 23.38 -7.63 -4.57
C ILE A 158 24.79 -7.32 -4.05
N ALA A 159 25.22 -8.02 -3.00
CA ALA A 159 26.56 -7.85 -2.47
C ALA A 159 27.65 -8.22 -3.50
N ARG A 160 27.44 -9.31 -4.26
CA ARG A 160 28.35 -9.74 -5.34
C ARG A 160 28.44 -8.67 -6.43
N ILE A 161 27.31 -8.24 -6.98
CA ILE A 161 27.25 -7.21 -8.04
C ILE A 161 27.92 -5.91 -7.57
N HIS A 162 27.65 -5.49 -6.35
CA HIS A 162 28.28 -4.30 -5.79
C HIS A 162 29.80 -4.43 -5.67
N ASN A 163 30.28 -5.54 -5.11
CA ASN A 163 31.72 -5.72 -4.80
C ASN A 163 32.54 -6.11 -6.02
N GLU A 164 32.00 -6.92 -6.92
CA GLU A 164 32.74 -7.45 -8.07
C GLU A 164 32.58 -6.60 -9.32
N GLU A 165 31.38 -6.03 -9.54
CA GLU A 165 31.06 -5.27 -10.74
C GLU A 165 31.03 -3.75 -10.51
N GLY A 166 31.11 -3.31 -9.23
CA GLY A 166 31.15 -1.89 -8.88
C GLY A 166 29.83 -1.14 -9.01
N VAL A 167 28.71 -1.87 -9.13
CA VAL A 167 27.37 -1.26 -9.25
C VAL A 167 26.97 -0.63 -7.92
N ALA A 168 26.53 0.62 -7.95
CA ALA A 168 26.08 1.30 -6.72
C ALA A 168 24.73 0.76 -6.27
N TYR A 169 24.52 0.63 -4.95
CA TYR A 169 23.24 0.16 -4.40
C TYR A 169 22.02 0.94 -4.89
N ARG A 170 22.15 2.24 -5.13
CA ARG A 170 21.08 3.09 -5.68
C ARG A 170 20.65 2.73 -7.10
N ASP A 171 21.45 1.96 -7.81
CA ASP A 171 21.20 1.54 -9.19
C ASP A 171 20.59 0.13 -9.25
N ILE A 172 20.31 -0.48 -8.08
CA ILE A 172 19.70 -1.79 -7.94
C ILE A 172 18.28 -1.62 -7.39
N ALA A 173 17.30 -2.27 -8.03
CA ALA A 173 15.91 -2.27 -7.57
C ALA A 173 15.39 -3.70 -7.40
N ILE A 174 14.69 -3.96 -6.30
CA ILE A 174 13.95 -5.21 -6.06
C ILE A 174 12.47 -4.91 -6.22
N MET A 175 11.80 -5.60 -7.13
CA MET A 175 10.38 -5.46 -7.38
C MET A 175 9.64 -6.71 -6.90
N TYR A 176 8.48 -6.52 -6.26
CA TYR A 176 7.63 -7.60 -5.78
C TYR A 176 6.15 -7.27 -6.03
N ARG A 177 5.30 -8.31 -6.07
CA ARG A 177 3.88 -8.15 -6.41
C ARG A 177 3.04 -7.68 -5.22
N ALA A 178 3.29 -8.18 -4.04
CA ALA A 178 2.51 -7.90 -2.83
C ALA A 178 3.39 -7.35 -1.71
N ASN A 179 2.86 -6.37 -0.97
CA ASN A 179 3.60 -5.76 0.16
C ASN A 179 4.05 -6.79 1.21
N ALA A 180 3.33 -7.89 1.31
CA ALA A 180 3.67 -9.00 2.15
C ALA A 180 5.09 -9.57 1.89
N GLN A 181 5.52 -9.59 0.63
CA GLN A 181 6.84 -10.10 0.23
C GLN A 181 8.01 -9.23 0.70
N SER A 182 7.76 -7.95 1.05
CA SER A 182 8.85 -7.05 1.46
C SER A 182 9.53 -7.47 2.75
N ARG A 183 8.84 -8.16 3.67
CA ARG A 183 9.38 -8.50 4.99
C ARG A 183 10.65 -9.36 4.91
N SER A 184 10.58 -10.50 4.23
CA SER A 184 11.75 -11.40 4.08
C SER A 184 12.92 -10.69 3.39
N LEU A 185 12.62 -9.82 2.41
CA LEU A 185 13.63 -9.01 1.73
C LEU A 185 14.26 -7.98 2.69
N GLU A 186 13.45 -7.26 3.47
CA GLU A 186 13.92 -6.29 4.47
C GLU A 186 14.81 -6.95 5.52
N GLU A 187 14.38 -8.12 6.05
CA GLU A 187 15.15 -8.90 7.02
C GLU A 187 16.50 -9.37 6.43
N ALA A 188 16.50 -9.85 5.18
CA ALA A 188 17.73 -10.26 4.51
C ALA A 188 18.70 -9.10 4.29
N MET A 189 18.19 -7.90 3.90
CA MET A 189 19.01 -6.70 3.77
C MET A 189 19.60 -6.26 5.09
N ILE A 190 18.82 -6.29 6.19
CA ILE A 190 19.29 -5.95 7.54
C ILE A 190 20.37 -6.93 7.99
N ASN A 191 20.12 -8.24 7.86
CA ASN A 191 21.06 -9.29 8.27
C ASN A 191 22.38 -9.24 7.49
N ALA A 192 22.33 -8.89 6.21
CA ALA A 192 23.49 -8.70 5.36
C ALA A 192 24.13 -7.31 5.49
N ASN A 193 23.58 -6.44 6.35
CA ASN A 193 24.02 -5.04 6.53
C ASN A 193 24.06 -4.26 5.21
N LEU A 194 23.09 -4.50 4.32
CA LEU A 194 22.93 -3.81 3.04
C LEU A 194 22.00 -2.60 3.21
N PRO A 195 22.37 -1.41 2.71
CA PRO A 195 21.51 -0.25 2.74
C PRO A 195 20.31 -0.45 1.78
N TYR A 196 19.10 -0.16 2.23
CA TYR A 196 17.93 -0.22 1.38
C TYR A 196 16.92 0.91 1.69
N GLN A 197 16.10 1.22 0.71
CA GLN A 197 14.97 2.14 0.85
C GLN A 197 13.71 1.48 0.28
N LEU A 198 12.63 1.47 1.06
CA LEU A 198 11.32 1.03 0.59
C LEU A 198 10.60 2.20 -0.11
N VAL A 199 10.32 2.05 -1.40
CA VAL A 199 9.65 3.07 -2.21
C VAL A 199 8.15 2.77 -2.29
N GLY A 200 7.33 3.77 -1.95
CA GLY A 200 5.86 3.65 -2.04
C GLY A 200 5.21 2.85 -0.92
N GLY A 201 5.94 2.45 0.10
CA GLY A 201 5.42 1.70 1.25
C GLY A 201 6.06 2.12 2.57
N THR A 202 5.54 1.55 3.65
CA THR A 202 6.10 1.67 5.01
C THR A 202 6.81 0.36 5.35
N LYS A 203 7.97 0.42 5.98
CA LYS A 203 8.69 -0.77 6.46
C LYS A 203 7.75 -1.65 7.30
N PHE A 204 7.91 -2.96 7.23
CA PHE A 204 6.96 -3.91 7.85
C PHE A 204 6.66 -3.56 9.30
N TYR A 205 7.69 -3.40 10.12
CA TYR A 205 7.53 -3.09 11.54
C TYR A 205 7.11 -1.63 11.83
N GLU A 206 7.09 -0.76 10.82
CA GLU A 206 6.61 0.61 10.92
C GLU A 206 5.13 0.76 10.53
N ARG A 207 4.52 -0.27 9.94
CA ARG A 207 3.12 -0.30 9.56
C ARG A 207 2.25 -0.15 10.79
N ARG A 208 1.17 0.64 10.65
CA ARG A 208 0.30 1.01 11.78
C ARG A 208 -0.25 -0.23 12.49
N GLU A 209 -0.85 -1.16 11.75
CA GLU A 209 -1.45 -2.39 12.26
C GLU A 209 -0.44 -3.27 12.98
N ILE A 210 0.79 -3.33 12.49
CA ILE A 210 1.90 -4.07 13.11
C ILE A 210 2.34 -3.39 14.40
N LYS A 211 2.52 -2.06 14.39
CA LYS A 211 2.83 -1.30 15.61
C LYS A 211 1.74 -1.44 16.66
N ASP A 212 0.48 -1.48 16.26
CA ASP A 212 -0.65 -1.63 17.17
C ASP A 212 -0.63 -3.04 17.80
N ALA A 213 -0.42 -4.10 17.02
CA ALA A 213 -0.30 -5.47 17.52
C ALA A 213 0.92 -5.64 18.44
N LEU A 214 2.09 -5.12 18.05
CA LEU A 214 3.29 -5.13 18.89
C LEU A 214 3.09 -4.37 20.20
N ALA A 215 2.37 -3.25 20.18
CA ALA A 215 2.08 -2.49 21.39
C ALA A 215 1.21 -3.29 22.38
N TYR A 216 0.29 -4.13 21.91
CA TYR A 216 -0.42 -5.08 22.76
C TYR A 216 0.54 -6.09 23.41
N LEU A 217 1.40 -6.72 22.63
CA LEU A 217 2.37 -7.70 23.12
C LEU A 217 3.31 -7.08 24.14
N GLN A 218 3.82 -5.88 23.87
CA GLN A 218 4.69 -5.15 24.79
C GLN A 218 3.98 -4.74 26.09
N ALA A 219 2.71 -4.27 25.99
CA ALA A 219 1.91 -3.92 27.17
C ALA A 219 1.54 -5.15 28.03
N ILE A 220 1.39 -6.33 27.42
CA ILE A 220 1.18 -7.60 28.13
C ILE A 220 2.42 -7.99 28.95
N VAL A 221 3.61 -7.85 28.37
CA VAL A 221 4.89 -8.16 29.02
C VAL A 221 5.21 -7.10 30.09
N ASN A 222 4.98 -5.82 29.76
CA ASN A 222 5.27 -4.70 30.66
C ASN A 222 4.08 -3.72 30.74
N PRO A 223 3.14 -3.92 31.66
CA PRO A 223 2.01 -3.01 31.86
C PRO A 223 2.42 -1.60 32.31
N ALA A 224 3.64 -1.40 32.77
CA ALA A 224 4.18 -0.09 33.14
C ALA A 224 4.60 0.75 31.91
N ASP A 225 4.60 0.17 30.73
CA ASP A 225 4.88 0.91 29.48
C ASP A 225 3.68 1.80 29.08
N ASN A 226 3.68 3.02 29.62
CA ASN A 226 2.63 3.99 29.37
C ASN A 226 2.44 4.32 27.90
N VAL A 227 3.50 4.27 27.08
CA VAL A 227 3.45 4.59 25.66
C VAL A 227 2.61 3.56 24.90
N ASN A 228 2.89 2.30 25.11
CA ASN A 228 2.20 1.21 24.45
C ASN A 228 0.77 1.02 24.97
N VAL A 229 0.56 1.13 26.29
CA VAL A 229 -0.80 1.05 26.87
C VAL A 229 -1.70 2.16 26.34
N ARG A 230 -1.23 3.41 26.29
CA ARG A 230 -1.99 4.55 25.72
C ARG A 230 -2.26 4.36 24.23
N ARG A 231 -1.30 3.83 23.48
CA ARG A 231 -1.47 3.54 22.06
C ARG A 231 -2.64 2.60 21.78
N ILE A 232 -2.76 1.52 22.56
CA ILE A 232 -3.75 0.47 22.31
C ILE A 232 -5.11 0.73 22.99
N LEU A 233 -5.21 1.71 23.88
CA LEU A 233 -6.42 1.99 24.67
C LEU A 233 -7.68 2.08 23.82
N ASN A 234 -7.61 2.73 22.67
CA ASN A 234 -8.73 2.93 21.74
C ASN A 234 -8.45 2.33 20.33
N VAL A 235 -7.69 1.26 20.26
CA VAL A 235 -7.41 0.49 19.04
C VAL A 235 -7.73 -0.98 19.32
N PRO A 236 -8.77 -1.54 18.68
CA PRO A 236 -9.80 -0.90 17.84
C PRO A 236 -10.63 0.14 18.62
N LYS A 237 -11.51 0.85 17.91
CA LYS A 237 -12.32 1.92 18.53
C LYS A 237 -13.23 1.37 19.63
N ARG A 238 -13.00 1.82 20.88
CA ARG A 238 -13.79 1.45 22.08
C ARG A 238 -14.63 2.61 22.64
N GLY A 239 -14.64 3.75 21.93
CA GLY A 239 -15.31 4.96 22.43
C GLY A 239 -14.55 5.68 23.56
N LEU A 240 -13.28 5.33 23.77
CA LEU A 240 -12.38 5.98 24.71
C LEU A 240 -11.63 7.10 23.97
N GLY A 241 -12.18 8.30 24.02
CA GLY A 241 -11.58 9.47 23.36
C GLY A 241 -10.53 10.18 24.22
N VAL A 242 -9.95 11.25 23.67
CA VAL A 242 -8.87 12.06 24.28
C VAL A 242 -9.22 12.52 25.72
N ARG A 243 -10.50 12.81 26.01
CA ARG A 243 -10.92 13.21 27.37
C ARG A 243 -10.77 12.06 28.38
N ALA A 244 -11.15 10.83 28.00
CA ALA A 244 -11.03 9.67 28.89
C ALA A 244 -9.55 9.35 29.15
N GLU A 245 -8.73 9.36 28.11
CA GLU A 245 -7.29 9.20 28.19
C GLU A 245 -6.65 10.28 29.08
N GLY A 246 -7.03 11.53 28.91
CA GLY A 246 -6.54 12.66 29.71
C GLY A 246 -6.87 12.54 31.21
N LEU A 247 -8.08 12.06 31.57
CA LEU A 247 -8.46 11.83 32.97
C LEU A 247 -7.60 10.75 33.62
N VAL A 248 -7.36 9.62 32.90
CA VAL A 248 -6.49 8.55 33.39
C VAL A 248 -5.05 9.04 33.55
N ALA A 249 -4.53 9.78 32.57
CA ALA A 249 -3.17 10.32 32.61
C ALA A 249 -2.99 11.31 33.78
N SER A 250 -3.94 12.21 33.98
CA SER A 250 -3.90 13.16 35.09
C SER A 250 -3.95 12.47 36.47
N TYR A 251 -4.72 11.41 36.59
CA TYR A 251 -4.75 10.62 37.83
C TYR A 251 -3.41 9.90 38.06
N ALA A 252 -2.84 9.28 37.00
CA ALA A 252 -1.54 8.61 37.07
C ALA A 252 -0.44 9.58 37.52
N ASP A 253 -0.38 10.77 36.93
CA ASP A 253 0.59 11.81 37.26
C ASP A 253 0.43 12.31 38.71
N ALA A 254 -0.81 12.53 39.17
CA ALA A 254 -1.10 13.04 40.53
C ALA A 254 -0.74 12.01 41.60
N HIS A 255 -0.81 10.71 41.32
CA HIS A 255 -0.57 9.65 42.31
C HIS A 255 0.80 8.95 42.10
N GLY A 256 1.58 9.36 41.09
CA GLY A 256 2.89 8.74 40.80
C GLY A 256 2.78 7.27 40.38
N THR A 257 1.68 6.89 39.74
CA THR A 257 1.41 5.52 39.28
C THR A 257 1.56 5.39 37.76
N THR A 258 1.58 4.17 37.25
CA THR A 258 1.56 3.95 35.79
C THR A 258 0.17 4.22 35.22
N PHE A 259 0.09 4.40 33.90
CA PHE A 259 -1.18 4.61 33.22
C PHE A 259 -2.14 3.41 33.38
N PHE A 260 -1.60 2.18 33.35
CA PHE A 260 -2.40 0.97 33.54
C PHE A 260 -2.88 0.82 34.99
N GLU A 261 -2.04 1.11 35.99
CA GLU A 261 -2.46 1.14 37.40
C GLU A 261 -3.55 2.21 37.64
N ALA A 262 -3.47 3.36 36.98
CA ALA A 262 -4.54 4.34 37.03
C ALA A 262 -5.86 3.81 36.43
N ILE A 263 -5.80 2.97 35.38
CA ILE A 263 -6.99 2.26 34.85
C ILE A 263 -7.56 1.28 35.88
N GLU A 264 -6.73 0.59 36.66
CA GLU A 264 -7.20 -0.30 37.73
C GLU A 264 -7.98 0.44 38.82
N HIS A 265 -7.61 1.71 39.05
CA HIS A 265 -8.27 2.57 40.03
C HIS A 265 -9.30 3.53 39.39
N MET A 266 -9.82 3.20 38.20
CA MET A 266 -10.71 4.08 37.42
C MET A 266 -11.95 4.61 38.18
N GLU A 267 -12.41 3.86 39.18
CA GLU A 267 -13.58 4.27 40.02
C GLU A 267 -13.26 5.46 40.93
N GLN A 268 -11.99 5.74 41.19
CA GLN A 268 -11.50 6.83 42.01
C GLN A 268 -11.19 8.08 41.18
N ILE A 269 -11.26 8.01 39.86
CA ILE A 269 -10.95 9.13 38.97
C ILE A 269 -12.15 10.06 38.89
N GLU A 270 -12.00 11.27 39.41
CA GLU A 270 -13.04 12.30 39.35
C GLU A 270 -13.37 12.68 37.89
N GLY A 271 -14.66 12.84 37.61
CA GLY A 271 -15.15 13.18 36.27
C GLY A 271 -15.29 12.03 35.29
N MET A 272 -14.98 10.78 35.68
CA MET A 272 -15.29 9.59 34.91
C MET A 272 -16.81 9.34 34.88
N SER A 273 -17.36 9.15 33.70
CA SER A 273 -18.76 8.77 33.51
C SER A 273 -18.91 7.26 33.35
N THR A 274 -20.08 6.71 33.68
CA THR A 274 -20.40 5.28 33.47
C THR A 274 -20.22 4.87 31.99
N ARG A 275 -20.44 5.79 31.07
CA ARG A 275 -20.20 5.58 29.62
C ARG A 275 -18.72 5.36 29.31
N THR A 276 -17.83 5.91 30.12
CA THR A 276 -16.37 5.79 29.97
C THR A 276 -15.81 4.62 30.78
N THR A 277 -16.31 4.41 32.01
CA THR A 277 -15.80 3.34 32.89
C THR A 277 -16.09 1.95 32.34
N LYS A 278 -17.24 1.73 31.71
CA LYS A 278 -17.60 0.40 31.15
C LYS A 278 -16.61 -0.09 30.08
N PRO A 279 -16.30 0.66 29.00
CA PRO A 279 -15.29 0.21 28.02
C PRO A 279 -13.87 0.18 28.61
N LEU A 280 -13.56 1.01 29.60
CA LEU A 280 -12.26 1.02 30.28
C LEU A 280 -12.08 -0.24 31.15
N SER A 281 -13.12 -0.65 31.87
CA SER A 281 -13.13 -1.93 32.61
C SER A 281 -12.98 -3.13 31.68
N ALA A 282 -13.72 -3.14 30.56
CA ALA A 282 -13.58 -4.20 29.57
C ALA A 282 -12.17 -4.28 28.97
N PHE A 283 -11.52 -3.14 28.74
CA PHE A 283 -10.13 -3.09 28.30
C PHE A 283 -9.18 -3.66 29.35
N ARG A 284 -9.32 -3.23 30.62
CA ARG A 284 -8.52 -3.74 31.74
C ARG A 284 -8.64 -5.26 31.85
N ASP A 285 -9.88 -5.76 31.86
CA ASP A 285 -10.17 -7.18 32.06
C ASP A 285 -9.60 -8.01 30.90
N MET A 286 -9.73 -7.54 29.67
CA MET A 286 -9.09 -8.15 28.49
C MET A 286 -7.57 -8.20 28.62
N MET A 287 -6.91 -7.12 29.07
CA MET A 287 -5.46 -7.09 29.25
C MET A 287 -5.00 -8.09 30.34
N HIS A 288 -5.76 -8.23 31.42
CA HIS A 288 -5.49 -9.24 32.44
C HIS A 288 -5.63 -10.67 31.89
N GLU A 289 -6.67 -10.95 31.11
CA GLU A 289 -6.85 -12.25 30.46
C GLU A 289 -5.71 -12.57 29.51
N LEU A 290 -5.30 -11.61 28.67
CA LEU A 290 -4.19 -11.79 27.73
C LEU A 290 -2.86 -12.00 28.48
N ALA A 291 -2.61 -11.25 29.56
CA ALA A 291 -1.42 -11.41 30.37
C ALA A 291 -1.40 -12.76 31.12
N ALA A 292 -2.54 -13.24 31.57
CA ALA A 292 -2.66 -14.55 32.18
C ALA A 292 -2.42 -15.68 31.16
N PHE A 293 -2.97 -15.54 29.95
CA PHE A 293 -2.75 -16.48 28.86
C PHE A 293 -1.26 -16.54 28.47
N ALA A 294 -0.62 -15.38 28.29
CA ALA A 294 0.80 -15.30 27.91
C ALA A 294 1.76 -15.92 28.99
N LYS A 295 1.35 -15.98 30.25
CA LYS A 295 2.12 -16.59 31.35
C LYS A 295 1.89 -18.10 31.48
N GLY A 296 1.03 -18.69 30.67
CA GLY A 296 0.81 -20.15 30.66
C GLY A 296 2.12 -20.92 30.41
N HIS A 297 2.32 -22.04 31.09
CA HIS A 297 3.60 -22.79 31.09
C HIS A 297 4.01 -23.27 29.69
N ASP A 298 3.03 -23.57 28.83
CA ASP A 298 3.27 -24.13 27.48
C ASP A 298 2.81 -23.17 26.35
N THR A 299 2.49 -21.91 26.69
CA THR A 299 1.95 -20.96 25.72
C THR A 299 3.08 -20.40 24.83
N LYS A 300 2.94 -20.62 23.54
CA LYS A 300 3.92 -20.17 22.55
C LYS A 300 3.68 -18.72 22.10
N PRO A 301 4.74 -17.98 21.70
CA PRO A 301 4.61 -16.62 21.18
C PRO A 301 3.59 -16.47 20.04
N SER A 302 3.53 -17.41 19.08
CA SER A 302 2.55 -17.38 17.99
C SER A 302 1.11 -17.51 18.47
N GLU A 303 0.88 -18.29 19.53
CA GLU A 303 -0.44 -18.45 20.15
C GLU A 303 -0.85 -17.16 20.88
N VAL A 304 0.10 -16.47 21.53
CA VAL A 304 -0.16 -15.17 22.16
C VAL A 304 -0.50 -14.12 21.12
N VAL A 305 0.23 -14.09 19.99
CA VAL A 305 -0.09 -13.18 18.87
C VAL A 305 -1.51 -13.46 18.35
N ALA A 306 -1.87 -14.73 18.12
CA ALA A 306 -3.20 -15.11 17.65
C ALA A 306 -4.29 -14.67 18.63
N GLU A 307 -4.10 -14.92 19.92
CA GLU A 307 -5.05 -14.56 20.98
C GLU A 307 -5.21 -13.04 21.11
N VAL A 308 -4.12 -12.28 21.00
CA VAL A 308 -4.16 -10.81 20.97
C VAL A 308 -4.97 -10.31 19.79
N LEU A 309 -4.72 -10.82 18.59
CA LEU A 309 -5.44 -10.39 17.38
C LEU A 309 -6.94 -10.71 17.46
N ALA A 310 -7.30 -11.85 18.04
CA ALA A 310 -8.68 -12.27 18.21
C ALA A 310 -9.39 -11.47 19.32
N LYS A 311 -8.85 -11.45 20.54
CA LYS A 311 -9.50 -10.82 21.71
C LYS A 311 -9.50 -9.31 21.66
N SER A 312 -8.47 -8.68 21.11
CA SER A 312 -8.46 -7.21 20.97
C SER A 312 -9.55 -6.71 20.03
N GLY A 313 -9.96 -7.52 19.04
CA GLY A 313 -10.91 -7.16 17.98
C GLY A 313 -10.27 -6.43 16.79
N ILE A 314 -8.94 -6.27 16.76
CA ILE A 314 -8.23 -5.61 15.65
C ILE A 314 -8.49 -6.35 14.32
N LEU A 315 -8.35 -7.67 14.34
CA LEU A 315 -8.54 -8.50 13.15
C LEU A 315 -9.99 -8.45 12.67
N GLU A 316 -10.94 -8.51 13.60
CA GLU A 316 -12.38 -8.44 13.29
C GLU A 316 -12.78 -7.08 12.67
N GLU A 317 -12.24 -5.96 13.21
CA GLU A 317 -12.49 -4.61 12.65
C GLU A 317 -12.01 -4.53 11.21
N LEU A 318 -10.80 -5.01 10.91
CA LEU A 318 -10.22 -4.98 9.57
C LEU A 318 -10.95 -5.92 8.59
N GLN A 319 -11.37 -7.10 9.05
CA GLN A 319 -12.11 -8.06 8.21
C GLN A 319 -13.52 -7.59 7.85
N ARG A 320 -14.15 -6.75 8.68
CA ARG A 320 -15.48 -6.17 8.44
C ARG A 320 -15.41 -4.90 7.58
N SER A 321 -14.24 -4.36 7.36
CA SER A 321 -14.05 -3.13 6.58
C SER A 321 -14.26 -3.40 5.10
N GLU A 322 -14.89 -2.45 4.42
CA GLU A 322 -15.04 -2.43 2.96
C GLU A 322 -13.87 -1.71 2.25
N ASP A 323 -12.89 -1.20 3.01
CA ASP A 323 -11.71 -0.54 2.45
C ASP A 323 -10.76 -1.60 1.85
N PRO A 324 -10.46 -1.56 0.55
CA PRO A 324 -9.51 -2.48 -0.08
C PRO A 324 -8.12 -2.50 0.56
N GLN A 325 -7.73 -1.44 1.26
CA GLN A 325 -6.45 -1.37 1.96
C GLN A 325 -6.45 -2.26 3.23
N ASP A 326 -7.61 -2.49 3.84
CA ASP A 326 -7.70 -3.28 5.06
C ASP A 326 -7.49 -4.76 4.81
N ALA A 327 -7.77 -5.28 3.61
CA ALA A 327 -7.38 -6.63 3.21
C ALA A 327 -5.85 -6.82 3.29
N SER A 328 -5.07 -5.85 2.82
CA SER A 328 -3.60 -5.89 2.94
C SER A 328 -3.12 -5.79 4.40
N ARG A 329 -3.85 -5.09 5.27
CA ARG A 329 -3.55 -5.04 6.72
C ARG A 329 -3.81 -6.37 7.41
N VAL A 330 -4.88 -7.08 7.02
CA VAL A 330 -5.15 -8.45 7.48
C VAL A 330 -4.00 -9.39 7.12
N ASP A 331 -3.50 -9.33 5.88
CA ASP A 331 -2.35 -10.12 5.43
C ASP A 331 -1.09 -9.79 6.25
N ASN A 332 -0.84 -8.52 6.55
CA ASN A 332 0.28 -8.10 7.37
C ASN A 332 0.21 -8.67 8.80
N LEU A 333 -0.97 -8.68 9.42
CA LEU A 333 -1.16 -9.29 10.75
C LEU A 333 -0.99 -10.81 10.72
N SER A 334 -1.44 -11.49 9.67
CA SER A 334 -1.21 -12.92 9.47
C SER A 334 0.29 -13.23 9.34
N GLN A 335 1.05 -12.36 8.68
CA GLN A 335 2.50 -12.48 8.61
C GLN A 335 3.18 -12.28 9.97
N LEU A 336 2.71 -11.35 10.82
CA LEU A 336 3.26 -11.19 12.16
C LEU A 336 3.12 -12.48 12.98
N GLN A 337 2.00 -13.18 12.84
CA GLN A 337 1.81 -14.49 13.46
C GLN A 337 2.79 -15.53 12.90
N SER A 338 3.03 -15.54 11.59
CA SER A 338 4.01 -16.43 10.97
C SER A 338 5.43 -16.16 11.46
N VAL A 339 5.81 -14.88 11.66
CA VAL A 339 7.10 -14.49 12.27
C VAL A 339 7.28 -15.11 13.64
N ALA A 340 6.25 -15.01 14.49
CA ALA A 340 6.30 -15.59 15.83
C ALA A 340 6.47 -17.13 15.77
N ALA A 341 5.78 -17.80 14.85
CA ALA A 341 5.92 -19.25 14.64
C ALA A 341 7.31 -19.65 14.12
N GLU A 342 7.91 -18.87 13.23
CA GLU A 342 9.31 -19.09 12.77
C GLU A 342 10.31 -18.90 13.90
N PHE A 343 10.11 -17.88 14.74
CA PHE A 343 10.95 -17.64 15.91
C PHE A 343 10.95 -18.84 16.87
N GLU A 344 9.78 -19.43 17.12
CA GLU A 344 9.62 -20.65 17.94
C GLU A 344 10.39 -21.85 17.39
N GLN A 345 10.39 -22.04 16.06
CA GLN A 345 11.11 -23.15 15.42
C GLN A 345 12.63 -23.01 15.55
N ASN A 346 13.12 -21.79 15.59
CA ASN A 346 14.56 -21.49 15.60
C ASN A 346 15.12 -21.21 17.00
N THR A 347 14.26 -21.04 18.00
CA THR A 347 14.65 -20.68 19.36
C THR A 347 14.04 -21.67 20.35
N PRO A 348 14.82 -22.65 20.87
CA PRO A 348 14.35 -23.50 21.95
C PRO A 348 13.94 -22.64 23.16
N ASP A 349 12.82 -22.97 23.78
CA ASP A 349 12.27 -22.26 24.95
C ASP A 349 11.88 -20.79 24.65
N ALA A 350 11.48 -20.49 23.40
CA ALA A 350 10.98 -19.16 23.02
C ALA A 350 9.81 -18.72 23.92
N THR A 351 9.94 -17.56 24.52
CA THR A 351 8.89 -16.90 25.31
C THR A 351 8.49 -15.58 24.67
N LEU A 352 7.38 -15.01 25.11
CA LEU A 352 6.94 -13.68 24.65
C LEU A 352 7.87 -12.55 25.16
N ALA A 353 8.56 -12.77 26.30
CA ALA A 353 9.42 -11.78 26.96
C ALA A 353 10.83 -11.73 26.39
#